data_3dc5f1c65821eca930776adcb5538ad5
#
_entry.id   3dc5f1c65821eca930776adcb5538ad5
#
_cell.length_a   1.000
_cell.length_b   1.000
_cell.length_c   1.000
_cell.angle_alpha   90.00
_cell.angle_beta   90.00
_cell.angle_gamma   90.00
#
_symmetry.space_group_name_H-M   'P 1'
#
loop_
_entity.id
_entity.type
_entity.pdbx_description
1 polymer ?
#
loop_
_entity_poly.entity_id
_entity_poly.type
_entity_poly.pdbx_seq_one_letter_code
_entity_poly.pdbx_strand_id
1 'polypeptide(L)'
;MNIRDVGALAMGSATYEWMLRHVVSQDAKPPRPWPYTQPAWIFSSRRLPSVPGADLRFVQGDVRPVHEAMRAAAGGSNVWIVGGGDLAGQFHDHGLLDELFVQVGSVTLGAGKPLLPRTITNPPLRLISVRSVGTGFAELHYEVPQQR
;
A
#
# COMPACT_ATOMS: atom_id res chain seq x y z
N MET A 1 3.31 11.81 -0.40
CA MET A 1 4.09 10.82 0.38
C MET A 1 5.49 10.71 -0.19
N ASN A 2 6.47 10.67 0.66
CA ASN A 2 7.86 10.52 0.23
C ASN A 2 8.31 9.08 0.51
N ILE A 3 8.67 8.33 -0.53
CA ILE A 3 9.11 6.94 -0.41
C ILE A 3 10.39 6.80 0.45
N ARG A 4 11.19 7.86 0.57
CA ARG A 4 12.39 7.86 1.42
C ARG A 4 12.06 7.74 2.90
N ASP A 5 10.84 8.10 3.30
CA ASP A 5 10.39 8.00 4.69
C ASP A 5 9.78 6.64 5.01
N VAL A 6 9.74 5.73 4.03
CA VAL A 6 9.16 4.39 4.17
C VAL A 6 10.26 3.38 4.44
N GLY A 7 10.09 2.58 5.48
CA GLY A 7 11.04 1.53 5.86
C GLY A 7 10.54 0.12 5.67
N ALA A 8 9.26 -0.06 5.40
CA ALA A 8 8.65 -1.37 5.16
C ALA A 8 7.37 -1.22 4.36
N LEU A 9 7.07 -2.20 3.53
CA LEU A 9 5.91 -2.21 2.64
C LEU A 9 5.04 -3.43 2.88
N ALA A 10 3.73 -3.30 2.66
CA ALA A 10 2.83 -4.44 2.60
C ALA A 10 1.89 -4.29 1.41
N MET A 11 1.56 -5.40 0.77
CA MET A 11 0.58 -5.44 -0.30
C MET A 11 -0.12 -6.79 -0.35
N GLY A 12 -1.32 -6.80 -0.89
CA GLY A 12 -2.08 -8.02 -1.13
C GLY A 12 -1.63 -8.70 -2.43
N SER A 13 -2.12 -9.92 -2.65
CA SER A 13 -1.77 -10.73 -3.81
C SER A 13 -2.15 -10.06 -5.13
N ALA A 14 -3.33 -9.44 -5.21
CA ALA A 14 -3.77 -8.77 -6.43
C ALA A 14 -2.86 -7.60 -6.81
N THR A 15 -2.46 -6.79 -5.84
CA THR A 15 -1.52 -5.68 -6.04
C THR A 15 -0.15 -6.20 -6.48
N TYR A 16 0.34 -7.24 -5.83
CA TYR A 16 1.62 -7.86 -6.18
C TYR A 16 1.59 -8.42 -7.61
N GLU A 17 0.55 -9.15 -7.98
CA GLU A 17 0.40 -9.68 -9.33
C GLU A 17 0.32 -8.56 -10.39
N TRP A 18 -0.36 -7.45 -10.05
CA TRP A 18 -0.40 -6.27 -10.91
C TRP A 18 1.01 -5.70 -11.12
N MET A 19 1.81 -5.63 -10.05
CA MET A 19 3.21 -5.19 -10.12
C MET A 19 4.03 -6.09 -11.03
N LEU A 20 3.83 -7.42 -10.94
CA LEU A 20 4.55 -8.36 -11.80
C LEU A 20 4.19 -8.19 -13.27
N ARG A 21 2.95 -7.82 -13.58
CA ARG A 21 2.49 -7.65 -14.96
C ARG A 21 2.90 -6.31 -15.57
N HIS A 22 2.91 -5.24 -14.79
CA HIS A 22 2.98 -3.87 -15.33
C HIS A 22 4.23 -3.08 -14.93
N VAL A 23 4.90 -3.44 -13.86
CA VAL A 23 6.04 -2.69 -13.33
C VAL A 23 7.35 -3.45 -13.51
N VAL A 24 7.36 -4.74 -13.16
CA VAL A 24 8.55 -5.59 -13.23
C VAL A 24 8.62 -6.29 -14.59
N SER A 25 9.77 -6.24 -15.24
CA SER A 25 10.01 -7.01 -16.47
C SER A 25 11.49 -7.32 -16.60
N GLN A 26 11.83 -8.62 -16.59
CA GLN A 26 13.18 -9.09 -16.84
C GLN A 26 13.52 -9.10 -18.33
N ASP A 27 12.49 -9.14 -19.18
CA ASP A 27 12.65 -9.23 -20.65
C ASP A 27 12.68 -7.86 -21.32
N ALA A 28 12.29 -6.80 -20.65
CA ALA A 28 12.34 -5.44 -21.17
C ALA A 28 13.80 -4.99 -21.39
N LYS A 29 14.03 -4.10 -22.36
CA LYS A 29 15.34 -3.51 -22.62
C LYS A 29 15.26 -1.98 -22.46
N PRO A 30 15.83 -1.40 -21.38
CA PRO A 30 16.47 -2.10 -20.25
C PRO A 30 15.47 -2.88 -19.39
N PRO A 31 15.91 -3.89 -18.64
CA PRO A 31 15.06 -4.62 -17.72
C PRO A 31 14.47 -3.70 -16.67
N ARG A 32 13.23 -3.96 -16.27
CA ARG A 32 12.56 -3.23 -15.19
C ARG A 32 12.56 -4.08 -13.92
N PRO A 33 13.41 -3.74 -12.93
CA PRO A 33 13.51 -4.50 -11.69
C PRO A 33 12.36 -4.16 -10.73
N TRP A 34 12.29 -4.91 -9.64
CA TRP A 34 11.45 -4.56 -8.51
C TRP A 34 11.83 -3.15 -8.02
N PRO A 35 10.85 -2.23 -7.88
CA PRO A 35 11.18 -0.81 -7.67
C PRO A 35 11.54 -0.42 -6.25
N TYR A 36 11.46 -1.35 -5.29
CA TYR A 36 11.67 -1.04 -3.88
C TYR A 36 12.88 -1.74 -3.31
N THR A 37 13.60 -1.07 -2.43
CA THR A 37 14.72 -1.63 -1.67
C THR A 37 14.29 -2.07 -0.27
N GLN A 38 13.20 -1.53 0.23
CA GLN A 38 12.67 -1.86 1.55
C GLN A 38 12.08 -3.27 1.56
N PRO A 39 12.08 -3.96 2.72
CA PRO A 39 11.40 -5.23 2.83
C PRO A 39 9.91 -5.08 2.57
N ALA A 40 9.36 -6.00 1.78
CA ALA A 40 7.95 -6.00 1.39
C ALA A 40 7.28 -7.30 1.82
N TRP A 41 6.21 -7.18 2.60
CA TRP A 41 5.37 -8.31 3.01
C TRP A 41 4.23 -8.45 2.01
N ILE A 42 4.11 -9.65 1.43
CA ILE A 42 3.10 -9.96 0.44
C ILE A 42 2.08 -10.91 1.08
N PHE A 43 0.86 -10.43 1.26
CA PHE A 43 -0.23 -11.23 1.86
C PHE A 43 -0.89 -12.08 0.79
N SER A 44 -0.77 -13.39 0.90
CA SER A 44 -1.38 -14.32 -0.04
C SER A 44 -1.60 -15.69 0.62
N SER A 45 -2.74 -16.31 0.32
CA SER A 45 -3.00 -17.70 0.65
C SER A 45 -2.45 -18.65 -0.41
N ARG A 46 -1.97 -18.12 -1.53
CA ARG A 46 -1.40 -18.88 -2.65
C ARG A 46 0.10 -18.67 -2.71
N ARG A 47 0.78 -19.65 -3.31
CA ARG A 47 2.19 -19.48 -3.61
C ARG A 47 2.34 -18.58 -4.84
N LEU A 48 3.08 -17.49 -4.71
CA LEU A 48 3.32 -16.54 -5.79
C LEU A 48 4.79 -16.57 -6.20
N PRO A 49 5.11 -16.22 -7.46
CA PRO A 49 6.50 -16.15 -7.89
C PRO A 49 7.24 -15.01 -7.18
N SER A 50 8.51 -15.25 -6.86
CA SER A 50 9.37 -14.20 -6.30
C SER A 50 10.04 -13.40 -7.43
N VAL A 51 10.68 -12.29 -7.07
CA VAL A 51 11.44 -11.45 -8.00
C VAL A 51 12.91 -11.47 -7.56
N PRO A 52 13.85 -11.82 -8.45
CA PRO A 52 15.26 -11.82 -8.10
C PRO A 52 15.73 -10.43 -7.62
N GLY A 53 16.49 -10.42 -6.55
CA GLY A 53 17.03 -9.18 -5.97
C GLY A 53 16.06 -8.39 -5.09
N ALA A 54 14.80 -8.80 -5.00
CA ALA A 54 13.81 -8.16 -4.14
C ALA A 54 13.77 -8.79 -2.75
N ASP A 55 13.57 -7.98 -1.71
CA ASP A 55 13.34 -8.47 -0.35
C ASP A 55 11.84 -8.69 -0.16
N LEU A 56 11.38 -9.88 -0.53
CA LEU A 56 9.96 -10.25 -0.46
C LEU A 56 9.74 -11.27 0.65
N ARG A 57 8.73 -11.01 1.48
CA ARG A 57 8.35 -11.87 2.61
C ARG A 57 6.89 -12.23 2.46
N PHE A 58 6.63 -13.48 2.06
CA PHE A 58 5.27 -13.97 1.81
C PHE A 58 4.64 -14.41 3.12
N VAL A 59 3.45 -13.90 3.42
CA VAL A 59 2.72 -14.13 4.66
C VAL A 59 1.23 -14.35 4.37
N GLN A 60 0.51 -14.84 5.37
CA GLN A 60 -0.95 -14.96 5.32
C GLN A 60 -1.52 -14.81 6.72
N GLY A 61 -2.81 -14.50 6.80
CA GLY A 61 -3.55 -14.42 8.05
C GLY A 61 -3.55 -13.05 8.69
N ASP A 62 -3.46 -13.02 10.01
CA ASP A 62 -3.63 -11.82 10.82
C ASP A 62 -2.55 -10.76 10.52
N VAL A 63 -2.99 -9.52 10.31
CA VAL A 63 -2.09 -8.40 10.01
C VAL A 63 -1.30 -7.93 11.22
N ARG A 64 -1.76 -8.20 12.44
CA ARG A 64 -1.13 -7.66 13.66
C ARG A 64 0.32 -8.10 13.86
N PRO A 65 0.66 -9.40 13.82
CA PRO A 65 2.06 -9.80 13.98
C PRO A 65 2.94 -9.34 12.82
N VAL A 66 2.38 -9.24 11.61
CA VAL A 66 3.10 -8.72 10.45
C VAL A 66 3.39 -7.23 10.64
N HIS A 67 2.43 -6.47 11.14
CA HIS A 67 2.63 -5.05 11.43
C HIS A 67 3.77 -4.82 12.44
N GLU A 68 3.85 -5.65 13.48
CA GLU A 68 4.96 -5.58 14.44
C GLU A 68 6.31 -5.84 13.77
N ALA A 69 6.38 -6.86 12.91
CA ALA A 69 7.59 -7.17 12.16
C ALA A 69 7.97 -6.03 11.21
N MET A 70 6.99 -5.42 10.55
CA MET A 70 7.21 -4.28 9.66
C MET A 70 7.75 -3.08 10.43
N ARG A 71 7.18 -2.76 11.58
CA ARG A 71 7.64 -1.66 12.42
C ARG A 71 9.08 -1.88 12.91
N ALA A 72 9.40 -3.08 13.31
CA ALA A 72 10.77 -3.43 13.72
C ALA A 72 11.75 -3.25 12.56
N ALA A 73 11.39 -3.72 11.37
CA ALA A 73 12.23 -3.58 10.18
C ALA A 73 12.36 -2.12 9.73
N ALA A 74 11.30 -1.33 9.90
CA ALA A 74 11.29 0.07 9.50
C ALA A 74 12.16 0.97 10.38
N GLY A 75 12.44 0.57 11.63
CA GLY A 75 13.37 1.28 12.49
C GLY A 75 13.00 2.74 12.79
N GLY A 76 11.73 3.05 12.96
CA GLY A 76 11.22 4.39 13.18
C GLY A 76 10.72 5.10 11.92
N SER A 77 11.01 4.55 10.74
CA SER A 77 10.43 5.04 9.48
C SER A 77 9.00 4.57 9.32
N ASN A 78 8.29 5.11 8.33
CA ASN A 78 6.91 4.77 8.08
C ASN A 78 6.75 3.35 7.53
N VAL A 79 5.61 2.77 7.81
CA VAL A 79 5.13 1.51 7.23
C VAL A 79 4.08 1.87 6.20
N TRP A 80 4.23 1.39 4.97
CA TRP A 80 3.33 1.73 3.87
C TRP A 80 2.52 0.52 3.42
N ILE A 81 1.21 0.64 3.51
CA ILE A 81 0.29 -0.34 2.93
C ILE A 81 0.01 0.12 1.50
N VAL A 82 0.63 -0.54 0.54
CA VAL A 82 0.53 -0.15 -0.88
C VAL A 82 -0.88 -0.40 -1.41
N GLY A 83 -1.50 -1.46 -0.99
CA GLY A 83 -2.85 -1.85 -1.36
C GLY A 83 -3.02 -3.38 -1.30
N GLY A 84 -4.21 -3.91 -1.56
CA GLY A 84 -5.42 -3.13 -1.90
C GLY A 84 -6.22 -2.66 -0.71
N GLY A 85 -7.41 -2.17 -1.03
CA GLY A 85 -8.30 -1.58 -0.04
C GLY A 85 -8.73 -2.55 1.05
N ASP A 86 -8.95 -3.82 0.74
CA ASP A 86 -9.31 -4.82 1.75
C ASP A 86 -8.17 -5.03 2.76
N LEU A 87 -6.93 -5.12 2.29
CA LEU A 87 -5.78 -5.24 3.18
C LEU A 87 -5.66 -4.01 4.07
N ALA A 88 -5.74 -2.81 3.49
CA ALA A 88 -5.71 -1.57 4.26
C ALA A 88 -6.84 -1.53 5.29
N GLY A 89 -8.02 -2.03 4.93
CA GLY A 89 -9.15 -2.16 5.84
C GLY A 89 -8.88 -3.08 7.02
N GLN A 90 -8.16 -4.18 6.81
CA GLN A 90 -7.76 -5.07 7.89
C GLN A 90 -6.81 -4.39 8.88
N PHE A 91 -5.89 -3.58 8.40
CA PHE A 91 -5.05 -2.75 9.29
C PHE A 91 -5.91 -1.73 10.05
N HIS A 92 -6.86 -1.09 9.37
CA HIS A 92 -7.76 -0.14 10.02
C HIS A 92 -8.60 -0.80 11.12
N ASP A 93 -9.07 -2.02 10.91
CA ASP A 93 -9.89 -2.77 11.88
C ASP A 93 -9.19 -2.94 13.24
N HIS A 94 -7.86 -2.90 13.24
CA HIS A 94 -7.04 -3.05 14.44
C HIS A 94 -6.40 -1.73 14.91
N GLY A 95 -6.85 -0.60 14.36
CA GLY A 95 -6.32 0.72 14.73
C GLY A 95 -4.89 0.96 14.23
N LEU A 96 -4.48 0.30 13.17
CA LEU A 96 -3.10 0.34 12.67
C LEU A 96 -2.93 1.22 11.42
N LEU A 97 -3.98 1.90 10.98
CA LEU A 97 -3.94 2.80 9.83
C LEU A 97 -4.02 4.24 10.30
N ASP A 98 -2.99 5.03 10.07
CA ASP A 98 -2.87 6.40 10.58
C ASP A 98 -3.18 7.46 9.54
N GLU A 99 -2.80 7.22 8.30
CA GLU A 99 -2.92 8.21 7.22
C GLU A 99 -3.29 7.53 5.91
N LEU A 100 -4.00 8.28 5.05
CA LEU A 100 -4.32 7.86 3.69
C LEU A 100 -3.76 8.88 2.70
N PHE A 101 -3.11 8.39 1.67
CA PHE A 101 -2.74 9.18 0.50
C PHE A 101 -3.52 8.62 -0.68
N VAL A 102 -4.46 9.41 -1.19
CA VAL A 102 -5.37 8.99 -2.25
C VAL A 102 -5.01 9.76 -3.52
N GLN A 103 -4.65 9.05 -4.56
CA GLN A 103 -4.41 9.67 -5.87
C GLN A 103 -5.63 9.47 -6.76
N VAL A 104 -6.14 10.58 -7.27
CA VAL A 104 -7.29 10.60 -8.16
C VAL A 104 -6.80 10.92 -9.57
N GLY A 105 -6.94 9.96 -10.47
CA GLY A 105 -6.59 10.13 -11.87
C GLY A 105 -7.69 10.88 -12.63
N SER A 106 -7.31 11.47 -13.75
CA SER A 106 -8.21 12.29 -14.58
C SER A 106 -9.01 11.44 -15.56
N VAL A 107 -9.61 10.34 -15.08
CA VAL A 107 -10.43 9.43 -15.87
C VAL A 107 -11.66 9.02 -15.07
N THR A 108 -12.71 8.62 -15.78
CA THR A 108 -13.88 8.01 -15.17
C THR A 108 -14.04 6.62 -15.76
N LEU A 109 -14.30 5.63 -14.90
CA LEU A 109 -14.36 4.23 -15.31
C LEU A 109 -15.80 3.67 -15.37
N GLY A 110 -16.75 4.40 -14.80
CA GLY A 110 -18.15 3.98 -14.74
C GLY A 110 -18.45 2.93 -13.66
N ALA A 111 -17.46 2.15 -13.24
CA ALA A 111 -17.59 1.16 -12.18
C ALA A 111 -16.21 0.84 -11.61
N GLY A 112 -16.16 0.26 -10.42
CA GLY A 112 -14.91 -0.13 -9.80
C GLY A 112 -15.12 -0.63 -8.37
N LYS A 113 -14.02 -1.04 -7.74
CA LYS A 113 -14.02 -1.47 -6.35
C LYS A 113 -13.91 -0.27 -5.41
N PRO A 114 -14.49 -0.35 -4.21
CA PRO A 114 -14.28 0.68 -3.20
C PRO A 114 -12.78 0.84 -2.89
N LEU A 115 -12.33 2.07 -2.74
CA LEU A 115 -10.94 2.38 -2.40
C LEU A 115 -10.55 1.76 -1.05
N LEU A 116 -11.41 1.96 -0.05
CA LEU A 116 -11.27 1.40 1.29
C LEU A 116 -12.65 0.92 1.74
N PRO A 117 -12.90 -0.41 1.74
CA PRO A 117 -14.22 -0.94 2.04
C PRO A 117 -14.50 -0.94 3.56
N ARG A 118 -14.50 0.25 4.14
CA ARG A 118 -14.81 0.52 5.54
C ARG A 118 -15.58 1.82 5.63
N THR A 119 -16.50 1.90 6.58
CA THR A 119 -17.24 3.13 6.86
C THR A 119 -16.49 3.96 7.91
N ILE A 120 -16.07 5.16 7.52
CA ILE A 120 -15.39 6.11 8.42
C ILE A 120 -16.11 7.44 8.30
N THR A 121 -17.10 7.66 9.13
CA THR A 121 -17.99 8.82 9.03
C THR A 121 -18.15 9.59 10.35
N ASN A 122 -17.90 8.96 11.49
CA ASN A 122 -18.11 9.58 12.80
C ASN A 122 -17.08 9.09 13.82
N PRO A 123 -15.96 9.79 13.98
CA PRO A 123 -15.58 10.99 13.25
C PRO A 123 -15.14 10.69 11.81
N PRO A 124 -15.25 11.67 10.90
CA PRO A 124 -14.78 11.50 9.53
C PRO A 124 -13.25 11.56 9.44
N LEU A 125 -12.72 11.22 8.26
CA LEU A 125 -11.32 11.47 7.97
C LEU A 125 -11.04 12.98 8.04
N ARG A 126 -9.85 13.36 8.48
CA ARG A 126 -9.43 14.76 8.50
C ARG A 126 -8.57 15.06 7.28
N LEU A 127 -9.05 15.94 6.43
CA LEU A 127 -8.28 16.36 5.24
C LEU A 127 -7.10 17.24 5.67
N ILE A 128 -5.89 16.81 5.34
CA ILE A 128 -4.66 17.53 5.66
C ILE A 128 -4.24 18.41 4.48
N SER A 129 -4.23 17.87 3.26
CA SER A 129 -3.79 18.61 2.08
C SER A 129 -4.37 18.04 0.80
N VAL A 130 -4.40 18.91 -0.21
CA VAL A 130 -4.77 18.58 -1.59
C VAL A 130 -3.68 19.18 -2.47
N ARG A 131 -3.15 18.39 -3.41
CA ARG A 131 -2.15 18.93 -4.34
C ARG A 131 -2.25 18.26 -5.70
N SER A 132 -1.82 18.99 -6.72
CA SER A 132 -1.65 18.43 -8.06
C SER A 132 -0.35 17.63 -8.13
N VAL A 133 -0.38 16.47 -8.77
CA VAL A 133 0.79 15.66 -9.03
C VAL A 133 0.89 15.48 -10.55
N GLY A 134 1.91 16.08 -11.14
CA GLY A 134 2.00 16.17 -12.61
C GLY A 134 0.80 16.89 -13.20
N THR A 135 0.37 16.48 -14.38
CA THR A 135 -0.76 17.10 -15.10
C THR A 135 -2.04 16.27 -15.01
N GLY A 136 -1.99 15.06 -14.45
CA GLY A 136 -3.09 14.12 -14.52
C GLY A 136 -3.61 13.61 -13.18
N PHE A 137 -3.02 13.99 -12.04
CA PHE A 137 -3.42 13.47 -10.75
C PHE A 137 -3.64 14.56 -9.71
N ALA A 138 -4.62 14.34 -8.83
CA ALA A 138 -4.75 15.03 -7.57
C ALA A 138 -4.38 14.07 -6.45
N GLU A 139 -3.60 14.51 -5.46
CA GLU A 139 -3.29 13.73 -4.27
C GLU A 139 -4.01 14.34 -3.07
N LEU A 140 -4.82 13.54 -2.41
CA LEU A 140 -5.51 13.89 -1.18
C LEU A 140 -4.79 13.19 -0.02
N HIS A 141 -4.42 13.96 0.99
CA HIS A 141 -3.79 13.43 2.20
C HIS A 141 -4.76 13.57 3.37
N TYR A 142 -5.09 12.45 4.01
CA TYR A 142 -6.01 12.39 5.14
C TYR A 142 -5.33 11.79 6.36
N GLU A 143 -5.74 12.28 7.53
CA GLU A 143 -5.49 11.61 8.81
C GLU A 143 -6.69 10.74 9.15
N VAL A 144 -6.42 9.51 9.54
CA VAL A 144 -7.47 8.57 9.98
C VAL A 144 -7.71 8.78 11.47
N PRO A 145 -8.96 9.02 11.90
CA PRO A 145 -9.25 9.18 13.33
C PRO A 145 -9.02 7.85 14.04
N GLN A 146 -8.32 7.91 15.17
CA GLN A 146 -8.10 6.73 15.99
C GLN A 146 -9.26 6.56 16.97
N GLN A 147 -9.88 5.39 16.94
CA GLN A 147 -10.88 5.01 17.94
C GLN A 147 -10.13 4.46 19.15
N ARG A 148 -10.26 5.17 20.26
CA ARG A 148 -9.71 4.77 21.54
C ARG A 148 -10.81 4.45 22.53
#